data_5f6fa4f7321012ff94e9d16cc298490c
#
_entry.id   5f6fa4f7321012ff94e9d16cc298490c
#
_cell.length_a   1.000
_cell.length_b   1.000
_cell.length_c   1.000
_cell.angle_alpha   90.00
_cell.angle_beta   90.00
_cell.angle_gamma   90.00
#
_symmetry.space_group_name_H-M   'P 1'
#
loop_
_entity.id
_entity.type
_entity.pdbx_description
1 polymer ?
#
loop_
_entity_poly.entity_id
_entity_poly.type
_entity_poly.pdbx_seq_one_letter_code
_entity_poly.pdbx_strand_id
1 'polypeptide(L)'
;IIQPHIHKKKLRKIYDTNECLFILKGSMRVDFFNNKKKYITSRVLKKNYIILLLSGGHGFKILKNCQFLEVKQGPYMLEKDKERFNFEKK
;
A
#
# COMPACT_ATOMS: atom_id res chain seq x y z
N ILE A 1 -0.53 1.18 -30.44
CA ILE A 1 0.40 0.04 -30.32
C ILE A 1 1.66 0.51 -29.64
N ILE A 2 2.08 -0.26 -28.66
CA ILE A 2 3.33 0.01 -27.95
C ILE A 2 4.41 -0.87 -28.57
N GLN A 3 5.46 -0.25 -29.10
CA GLN A 3 6.57 -0.99 -29.66
C GLN A 3 7.36 -1.70 -28.55
N PRO A 4 7.90 -2.90 -28.80
CA PRO A 4 8.83 -3.53 -27.88
C PRO A 4 9.97 -2.59 -27.51
N HIS A 5 10.34 -2.58 -26.24
CA HIS A 5 11.37 -1.66 -25.77
C HIS A 5 12.05 -2.19 -24.52
N ILE A 6 13.17 -1.58 -24.19
CA ILE A 6 13.94 -1.86 -22.98
C ILE A 6 14.09 -0.53 -22.24
N HIS A 7 13.78 -0.54 -20.94
CA HIS A 7 14.06 0.63 -20.10
C HIS A 7 15.56 0.68 -19.79
N LYS A 8 16.15 1.84 -20.06
CA LYS A 8 17.58 2.03 -19.80
C LYS A 8 17.85 1.97 -18.29
N LYS A 9 18.95 1.33 -17.94
CA LYS A 9 19.38 1.27 -16.53
C LYS A 9 19.77 2.66 -16.06
N LYS A 10 19.34 3.00 -14.84
CA LYS A 10 19.74 4.24 -14.18
C LYS A 10 19.77 4.04 -12.67
N LEU A 11 20.66 4.76 -12.01
CA LEU A 11 20.73 4.72 -10.55
C LEU A 11 19.47 5.34 -9.95
N ARG A 12 18.88 4.64 -8.99
CA ARG A 12 17.75 5.13 -8.18
C ARG A 12 18.04 4.84 -6.73
N LYS A 13 17.71 5.82 -5.88
CA LYS A 13 17.73 5.63 -4.43
C LYS A 13 16.30 5.59 -3.95
N ILE A 14 15.94 4.50 -3.27
CA ILE A 14 14.57 4.27 -2.80
C ILE A 14 14.64 4.03 -1.29
N TYR A 15 13.98 4.90 -0.54
CA TYR A 15 13.94 4.82 0.91
C TYR A 15 12.63 4.26 1.46
N ASP A 16 11.55 4.41 0.70
CA ASP A 16 10.22 3.96 1.10
C ASP A 16 9.90 2.60 0.51
N THR A 17 9.12 1.81 1.24
CA THR A 17 8.55 0.57 0.72
C THR A 17 7.27 0.89 -0.03
N ASN A 18 7.28 0.72 -1.33
CA ASN A 18 6.11 0.96 -2.17
C ASN A 18 5.28 -0.30 -2.28
N GLU A 19 3.98 -0.17 -2.18
CA GLU A 19 3.03 -1.26 -2.29
C GLU A 19 1.93 -0.90 -3.27
N CYS A 20 1.46 -1.90 -4.01
CA CYS A 20 0.30 -1.77 -4.89
C CYS A 20 -0.71 -2.83 -4.51
N LEU A 21 -1.95 -2.42 -4.29
CA LEU A 21 -3.05 -3.33 -3.95
C LEU A 21 -4.11 -3.26 -5.03
N PHE A 22 -4.60 -4.42 -5.44
CA PHE A 22 -5.73 -4.54 -6.35
C PHE A 22 -6.82 -5.37 -5.69
N ILE A 23 -8.02 -4.78 -5.56
CA ILE A 23 -9.14 -5.45 -4.87
C ILE A 23 -9.86 -6.34 -5.85
N LEU A 24 -9.82 -7.64 -5.60
CA LEU A 24 -10.46 -8.66 -6.42
C LEU A 24 -11.92 -8.90 -6.03
N LYS A 25 -12.21 -8.82 -4.73
CA LYS A 25 -13.53 -9.12 -4.19
C LYS A 25 -13.72 -8.42 -2.85
N GLY A 26 -14.94 -8.04 -2.53
CA GLY A 26 -15.29 -7.46 -1.24
C GLY A 26 -14.89 -6.00 -1.10
N SER A 27 -14.62 -5.58 0.12
CA SER A 27 -14.21 -4.21 0.39
C SER A 27 -13.35 -4.12 1.64
N MET A 28 -12.50 -3.11 1.67
CA MET A 28 -11.67 -2.79 2.83
C MET A 28 -11.57 -1.28 3.01
N ARG A 29 -11.30 -0.86 4.24
CA ARG A 29 -10.97 0.53 4.53
C ARG A 29 -9.47 0.65 4.71
N VAL A 30 -8.87 1.64 4.07
CA VAL A 30 -7.47 1.99 4.29
C VAL A 30 -7.42 3.28 5.09
N ASP A 31 -6.69 3.26 6.19
CA ASP A 31 -6.42 4.43 7.01
C ASP A 31 -5.02 4.93 6.71
N PHE A 32 -4.88 6.25 6.51
CA PHE A 32 -3.61 6.87 6.15
C PHE A 32 -3.08 7.73 7.29
N PHE A 33 -1.77 7.64 7.52
CA PHE A 33 -1.06 8.37 8.56
C PHE A 33 0.16 9.06 7.96
N ASN A 34 0.57 10.16 8.58
CA ASN A 34 1.84 10.78 8.22
C ASN A 34 3.01 10.03 8.90
N ASN A 35 4.25 10.47 8.65
CA ASN A 35 5.43 9.83 9.22
C ASN A 35 5.54 9.99 10.74
N LYS A 36 4.72 10.86 11.34
CA LYS A 36 4.64 11.05 12.78
C LYS A 36 3.50 10.22 13.41
N LYS A 37 2.94 9.27 12.66
CA LYS A 37 1.86 8.38 13.09
C LYS A 37 0.53 9.08 13.36
N LYS A 38 0.33 10.26 12.79
CA LYS A 38 -0.90 11.00 12.94
C LYS A 38 -1.86 10.69 11.80
N TYR A 39 -3.11 10.44 12.14
CA TYR A 39 -4.18 10.13 11.19
C TYR A 39 -4.40 11.29 10.21
N ILE A 40 -4.53 10.96 8.94
CA ILE A 40 -4.81 11.93 7.88
C ILE A 40 -6.24 11.72 7.36
N THR A 41 -6.53 10.55 6.81
CA THR A 41 -7.81 10.25 6.17
C THR A 41 -7.96 8.76 5.96
N SER A 42 -9.15 8.35 5.53
CA SER A 42 -9.43 6.96 5.16
C SER A 42 -10.12 6.91 3.81
N ARG A 43 -9.99 5.78 3.14
CA ARG A 43 -10.69 5.48 1.89
C ARG A 43 -11.21 4.06 1.93
N VAL A 44 -12.41 3.87 1.42
CA VAL A 44 -12.98 2.54 1.23
C VAL A 44 -12.66 2.07 -0.18
N LEU A 45 -12.02 0.92 -0.26
CA LEU A 45 -11.65 0.28 -1.52
C LEU A 45 -12.62 -0.86 -1.80
N LYS A 46 -13.12 -0.91 -3.02
CA LYS A 46 -14.10 -1.90 -3.48
C LYS A 46 -13.51 -2.71 -4.63
N LYS A 47 -14.25 -3.73 -5.06
CA LYS A 47 -13.85 -4.56 -6.20
C LYS A 47 -13.39 -3.69 -7.38
N ASN A 48 -12.29 -4.08 -7.98
CA ASN A 48 -11.61 -3.43 -9.12
C ASN A 48 -10.90 -2.11 -8.80
N TYR A 49 -10.88 -1.70 -7.53
CA TYR A 49 -10.05 -0.57 -7.12
C TYR A 49 -8.60 -1.00 -7.05
N ILE A 50 -7.72 -0.10 -7.44
CA ILE A 50 -6.29 -0.24 -7.29
C ILE A 50 -5.77 0.94 -6.48
N ILE A 51 -4.82 0.69 -5.59
CA ILE A 51 -4.20 1.76 -4.82
C ILE A 51 -2.68 1.56 -4.79
N LEU A 52 -1.97 2.67 -4.87
CA LEU A 52 -0.53 2.69 -4.75
C LEU A 52 -0.15 3.39 -3.45
N LEU A 53 0.53 2.67 -2.56
CA LEU A 53 0.96 3.17 -1.26
C LEU A 53 2.44 3.51 -1.35
N LEU A 54 2.79 4.78 -1.24
CA LEU A 54 4.15 5.25 -1.50
C LEU A 54 4.91 5.59 -0.23
N SER A 55 4.37 6.44 0.63
CA SER A 55 5.04 6.88 1.84
C SER A 55 4.04 7.11 2.97
N GLY A 56 4.55 7.34 4.18
CA GLY A 56 3.71 7.49 5.37
C GLY A 56 3.25 6.14 5.92
N GLY A 57 2.32 6.19 6.85
CA GLY A 57 1.74 5.00 7.46
C GLY A 57 0.38 4.64 6.89
N HIS A 58 0.03 3.38 6.98
CA HIS A 58 -1.28 2.92 6.56
C HIS A 58 -1.71 1.70 7.38
N GLY A 59 -3.01 1.54 7.53
CA GLY A 59 -3.63 0.39 8.15
C GLY A 59 -4.84 -0.05 7.34
N PHE A 60 -5.23 -1.30 7.50
CA PHE A 60 -6.36 -1.87 6.77
C PHE A 60 -7.39 -2.43 7.73
N LYS A 61 -8.67 -2.22 7.39
CA LYS A 61 -9.78 -2.90 8.06
C LYS A 61 -10.65 -3.57 7.00
N ILE A 62 -10.84 -4.88 7.13
CA ILE A 62 -11.70 -5.63 6.23
C ILE A 62 -13.15 -5.32 6.58
N LEU A 63 -13.94 -4.89 5.60
CA LEU A 63 -15.35 -4.55 5.76
C LEU A 63 -16.27 -5.67 5.30
N LYS A 64 -15.95 -6.27 4.14
CA LYS A 64 -16.60 -7.47 3.63
C LYS A 64 -15.52 -8.46 3.25
N ASN A 65 -15.83 -9.75 3.21
CA ASN A 65 -14.87 -10.76 2.78
C ASN A 65 -14.06 -10.23 1.61
N CYS A 66 -12.83 -9.84 1.88
CA CYS A 66 -12.00 -9.12 0.92
C CYS A 66 -10.90 -10.03 0.43
N GLN A 67 -10.78 -10.11 -0.88
CA GLN A 67 -9.68 -10.77 -1.55
C GLN A 67 -8.94 -9.74 -2.37
N PHE A 68 -7.64 -9.63 -2.17
CA PHE A 68 -6.85 -8.64 -2.89
C PHE A 68 -5.49 -9.21 -3.24
N LEU A 69 -4.91 -8.62 -4.28
CA LEU A 69 -3.55 -8.90 -4.72
C LEU A 69 -2.65 -7.77 -4.23
N GLU A 70 -1.54 -8.12 -3.60
CA GLU A 70 -0.55 -7.17 -3.15
C GLU A 70 0.76 -7.39 -3.91
N VAL A 71 1.31 -6.30 -4.44
CA VAL A 71 2.66 -6.26 -4.98
C VAL A 71 3.45 -5.29 -4.13
N LYS A 72 4.54 -5.76 -3.54
CA LYS A 72 5.33 -5.00 -2.59
C LYS A 72 6.77 -4.95 -3.03
N GLN A 73 7.37 -3.80 -2.89
CA GLN A 73 8.78 -3.63 -3.22
C GLN A 73 9.67 -4.34 -2.19
N GLY A 74 10.61 -5.14 -2.70
CA GLY A 74 11.63 -5.76 -1.88
C GLY A 74 12.86 -4.86 -1.69
N PRO A 75 13.84 -5.35 -0.95
CA PRO A 75 13.83 -6.62 -0.24
C PRO A 75 12.96 -6.58 1.01
N TYR A 76 12.36 -7.73 1.35
CA TYR A 76 11.54 -7.87 2.54
C TYR A 76 12.43 -8.18 3.74
N MET A 77 12.36 -7.38 4.80
CA MET A 77 13.24 -7.46 5.96
C MET A 77 12.52 -7.74 7.28
N LEU A 78 11.37 -8.38 7.24
CA LEU A 78 10.58 -8.75 8.42
C LEU A 78 10.39 -7.56 9.37
N GLU A 79 10.71 -7.73 10.66
CA GLU A 79 10.47 -6.71 11.70
C GLU A 79 11.23 -5.39 11.46
N LYS A 80 12.32 -5.42 10.69
CA LYS A 80 13.08 -4.19 10.39
C LYS A 80 12.39 -3.29 9.36
N ASP A 81 11.44 -3.83 8.61
CA ASP A 81 10.75 -3.11 7.55
C ASP A 81 9.56 -2.30 8.07
N LYS A 82 9.02 -2.65 9.23
CA LYS A 82 7.80 -2.05 9.75
C LYS A 82 7.97 -1.55 11.17
N GLU A 83 7.36 -0.41 11.43
CA GLU A 83 7.11 0.08 12.77
C GLU A 83 5.60 0.11 12.97
N ARG A 84 5.08 -0.78 13.83
CA ARG A 84 3.65 -0.89 14.07
C ARG A 84 3.22 0.05 15.20
N PHE A 85 2.00 0.55 15.10
CA PHE A 85 1.42 1.40 16.14
C PHE A 85 -0.07 1.15 16.25
N ASN A 86 -0.64 1.51 17.40
CA ASN A 86 -2.07 1.32 17.63
C ASN A 86 -2.87 2.50 17.12
N PHE A 87 -4.01 2.18 16.51
CA PHE A 87 -4.98 3.17 16.05
C PHE A 87 -6.36 2.56 16.07
N GLU A 88 -7.32 3.31 16.60
CA GLU A 88 -8.70 2.88 16.60
C GLU A 88 -9.57 4.02 16.11
N LYS A 89 -10.23 3.79 14.97
CA LYS A 89 -11.16 4.74 14.39
C LYS A 89 -12.57 4.40 14.86
N LYS A 90 -13.20 5.34 15.52
CA LYS A 90 -14.60 5.20 16.00
C LYS A 90 -15.60 5.48 14.90
#